data_1e1f5f0f402b2b31606317686ed73fd0
#
_entry.id   1e1f5f0f402b2b31606317686ed73fd0
#
_cell.length_a   1.000
_cell.length_b   1.000
_cell.length_c   1.000
_cell.angle_alpha   90.00
_cell.angle_beta   90.00
_cell.angle_gamma   90.00
#
_symmetry.space_group_name_H-M   'P 1'
#
loop_
_entity.id
_entity.type
_entity.pdbx_description
1 polymer ?
#
loop_
_entity_poly.entity_id
_entity_poly.type
_entity_poly.pdbx_seq_one_letter_code
_entity_poly.pdbx_strand_id
1 'polypeptide(L)'
;APNAIEASIRTVNNTCLNAGVVWSHAQRPNPNGSHLMFYTNTAATSGFEVNDLGFSQNAEKLDAGMRVSYREIEPGSIFRNYNINFFTYHNWSHEALDEPGSWNSWRRAQTAGSFNLNSRGELLNWWGVNADFSVNPNNYSRNTTRGGPVMKDPGSARASLRFNTDRRKALSFGFGGDYRTGFEESG
;
A
#
# COMPACT_ATOMS: atom_id res chain seq x y z
N ALA A 1 18.16 -8.35 19.57
CA ALA A 1 18.24 -6.93 19.24
C ALA A 1 17.11 -6.20 19.96
N PRO A 2 17.33 -5.02 20.53
CA PRO A 2 16.25 -4.24 21.07
C PRO A 2 15.27 -3.90 19.95
N ASN A 3 13.99 -3.91 20.28
CA ASN A 3 12.97 -3.38 19.37
C ASN A 3 13.28 -1.89 19.19
N ALA A 4 13.51 -1.47 17.96
CA ALA A 4 13.69 -0.07 17.64
C ALA A 4 12.33 0.52 17.26
N ILE A 5 11.91 1.53 17.99
CA ILE A 5 10.76 2.37 17.62
C ILE A 5 11.33 3.72 17.26
N GLU A 6 11.14 4.11 16.01
CA GLU A 6 11.52 5.43 15.55
C GLU A 6 10.25 6.19 15.15
N ALA A 7 10.09 7.37 15.75
CA ALA A 7 9.00 8.27 15.41
C ALA A 7 9.57 9.61 14.94
N SER A 8 9.11 10.09 13.81
CA SER A 8 9.48 11.41 13.31
C SER A 8 8.24 12.24 13.00
N ILE A 9 8.25 13.48 13.45
CA ILE A 9 7.21 14.47 13.15
C ILE A 9 7.92 15.68 12.55
N ARG A 10 7.48 16.08 11.37
CA ARG A 10 7.98 17.29 10.71
C ARG A 10 6.82 18.21 10.38
N THR A 11 6.93 19.44 10.80
CA THR A 11 6.03 20.53 10.40
C THR A 11 6.81 21.48 9.51
N VAL A 12 6.32 21.72 8.32
CA VAL A 12 6.93 22.64 7.36
C VAL A 12 5.94 23.77 7.11
N ASN A 13 6.34 24.99 7.50
CA ASN A 13 5.61 26.24 7.25
C ASN A 13 4.12 26.22 7.65
N ASN A 14 3.74 25.51 8.71
CA ASN A 14 2.36 25.36 9.19
C ASN A 14 1.35 24.86 8.13
N THR A 15 1.81 24.39 6.98
CA THR A 15 0.96 23.97 5.87
C THR A 15 1.01 22.47 5.61
N CYS A 16 2.06 21.81 6.09
CA CYS A 16 2.26 20.38 5.87
C CYS A 16 2.72 19.69 7.16
N LEU A 17 2.04 18.63 7.54
CA LEU A 17 2.43 17.75 8.63
C LEU A 17 2.83 16.40 8.07
N ASN A 18 4.01 15.93 8.43
CA ASN A 18 4.46 14.57 8.15
C ASN A 18 4.78 13.86 9.47
N ALA A 19 4.13 12.76 9.73
CA ALA A 19 4.39 11.92 10.90
C ALA A 19 4.53 10.46 10.48
N GLY A 20 5.53 9.79 11.02
CA GLY A 20 5.75 8.37 10.75
C GLY A 20 6.27 7.64 11.98
N VAL A 21 5.85 6.41 12.13
CA VAL A 21 6.35 5.48 13.15
C VAL A 21 6.86 4.23 12.45
N VAL A 22 8.10 3.87 12.71
CA VAL A 22 8.71 2.63 12.22
C VAL A 22 9.00 1.74 13.41
N TRP A 23 8.46 0.54 13.38
CA TRP A 23 8.78 -0.51 14.34
C TRP A 23 9.37 -1.71 13.62
N SER A 24 10.49 -2.21 14.12
CA SER A 24 11.12 -3.42 13.59
C SER A 24 11.49 -4.39 14.72
N HIS A 25 11.21 -5.65 14.50
CA HIS A 25 11.59 -6.75 15.38
C HIS A 25 12.37 -7.80 14.59
N ALA A 26 13.58 -8.09 15.04
CA ALA A 26 14.42 -9.15 14.49
C ALA A 26 14.79 -10.13 15.59
N GLN A 27 14.60 -11.41 15.35
CA GLN A 27 15.04 -12.49 16.23
C GLN A 27 16.50 -12.82 15.96
N ARG A 28 17.29 -13.05 17.03
CA ARG A 28 18.69 -13.49 16.92
C ARG A 28 18.80 -14.98 17.27
N PRO A 29 19.69 -15.70 16.62
CA PRO A 29 20.68 -15.35 15.58
C PRO A 29 20.07 -15.25 14.16
N ASN A 30 18.79 -15.48 14.05
CA ASN A 30 18.05 -15.60 12.82
C ASN A 30 17.72 -14.22 12.21
N PRO A 31 18.02 -13.95 10.93
CA PRO A 31 17.65 -12.72 10.25
C PRO A 31 16.16 -12.62 9.88
N ASN A 32 15.34 -13.54 10.35
CA ASN A 32 13.89 -13.43 10.26
C ASN A 32 13.40 -12.21 11.03
N GLY A 33 12.39 -11.53 10.54
CA GLY A 33 11.89 -10.36 11.19
C GLY A 33 10.57 -9.85 10.66
N SER A 34 9.90 -9.11 11.53
CA SER A 34 8.68 -8.39 11.21
C SER A 34 8.93 -6.90 11.24
N HIS A 35 8.40 -6.18 10.27
CA HIS A 35 8.47 -4.74 10.18
C HIS A 35 7.07 -4.16 10.07
N LEU A 36 6.81 -3.14 10.87
CA LEU A 36 5.58 -2.36 10.82
C LEU A 36 5.94 -0.89 10.58
N MET A 37 5.36 -0.29 9.57
CA MET A 37 5.54 1.11 9.24
C MET A 37 4.19 1.80 9.06
N PHE A 38 4.00 2.90 9.77
CA PHE A 38 2.91 3.85 9.54
C PHE A 38 3.49 5.15 9.00
N TYR A 39 2.81 5.75 8.07
CA TYR A 39 3.12 7.11 7.63
C TYR A 39 1.83 7.87 7.34
N THR A 40 1.85 9.16 7.60
CA THR A 40 0.81 10.08 7.19
C THR A 40 1.43 11.39 6.77
N ASN A 41 0.95 11.93 5.67
CA ASN A 41 1.29 13.26 5.18
C ASN A 41 0.00 14.05 5.02
N THR A 42 -0.02 15.25 5.54
CA THR A 42 -1.21 16.09 5.53
C THR A 42 -0.86 17.48 5.03
N ALA A 43 -1.53 17.94 3.99
CA ALA A 43 -1.55 19.36 3.67
C ALA A 43 -2.58 20.03 4.60
N ALA A 44 -2.13 20.94 5.44
CA ALA A 44 -2.93 21.49 6.54
C ALA A 44 -3.86 22.64 6.14
N THR A 45 -3.73 23.18 4.93
CA THR A 45 -4.55 24.30 4.45
C THR A 45 -5.23 23.97 3.14
N SER A 46 -6.53 24.30 3.09
CA SER A 46 -7.27 24.37 1.84
C SER A 46 -6.60 25.37 0.89
N GLY A 47 -6.48 25.03 -0.40
CA GLY A 47 -5.85 25.86 -1.39
C GLY A 47 -4.31 25.85 -1.38
N PHE A 48 -3.68 24.90 -0.66
CA PHE A 48 -2.23 24.72 -0.75
C PHE A 48 -1.82 24.34 -2.18
N GLU A 49 -1.03 25.19 -2.81
CA GLU A 49 -0.57 25.03 -4.18
C GLU A 49 0.94 25.27 -4.26
N VAL A 50 1.65 24.41 -4.99
CA VAL A 50 3.10 24.50 -5.22
C VAL A 50 3.45 24.69 -6.71
N ASN A 51 2.48 25.17 -7.52
CA ASN A 51 2.64 25.25 -8.97
C ASN A 51 3.74 26.20 -9.42
N ASP A 52 4.17 27.12 -8.57
CA ASP A 52 5.30 28.03 -8.87
C ASP A 52 6.67 27.34 -8.79
N LEU A 53 6.76 26.22 -8.07
CA LEU A 53 8.01 25.48 -7.83
C LEU A 53 7.98 24.04 -8.39
N GLY A 54 6.83 23.58 -8.87
CA GLY A 54 6.63 22.23 -9.38
C GLY A 54 5.17 21.89 -9.58
N PHE A 55 4.91 20.86 -10.34
CA PHE A 55 3.55 20.39 -10.59
C PHE A 55 3.05 19.49 -9.46
N SER A 56 1.97 19.89 -8.80
CA SER A 56 1.23 19.02 -7.88
C SER A 56 -0.12 18.65 -8.46
N GLN A 57 -0.38 17.37 -8.62
CA GLN A 57 -1.67 16.87 -9.11
C GLN A 57 -2.80 17.05 -8.09
N ASN A 58 -2.47 17.10 -6.81
CA ASN A 58 -3.42 17.23 -5.71
C ASN A 58 -2.90 18.28 -4.73
N ALA A 59 -3.50 19.44 -4.75
CA ALA A 59 -3.14 20.57 -3.88
C ALA A 59 -3.57 20.33 -2.42
N GLU A 60 -4.66 19.60 -2.22
CA GLU A 60 -5.29 19.35 -0.91
C GLU A 60 -5.46 17.86 -0.69
N LYS A 61 -4.63 17.27 0.16
CA LYS A 61 -4.74 15.84 0.43
C LYS A 61 -4.32 15.47 1.86
N LEU A 62 -5.03 14.48 2.36
CA LEU A 62 -4.64 13.73 3.54
C LEU A 62 -4.16 12.37 3.07
N ASP A 63 -2.94 11.99 3.42
CA ASP A 63 -2.37 10.71 3.05
C ASP A 63 -2.12 9.88 4.31
N ALA A 64 -2.53 8.62 4.30
CA ALA A 64 -2.16 7.67 5.33
C ALA A 64 -1.80 6.31 4.71
N GLY A 65 -0.86 5.63 5.33
CA GLY A 65 -0.45 4.32 4.88
C GLY A 65 0.13 3.48 6.00
N MET A 66 0.06 2.18 5.78
CA MET A 66 0.61 1.17 6.68
C MET A 66 1.29 0.07 5.87
N ARG A 67 2.41 -0.42 6.37
CA ARG A 67 3.08 -1.59 5.84
C ARG A 67 3.43 -2.55 6.97
N VAL A 68 3.07 -3.81 6.77
CA VAL A 68 3.46 -4.92 7.64
C VAL A 68 4.20 -5.92 6.78
N SER A 69 5.40 -6.31 7.17
CA SER A 69 6.16 -7.34 6.47
C SER A 69 6.70 -8.37 7.42
N TYR A 70 6.65 -9.62 7.00
CA TYR A 70 7.25 -10.74 7.68
C TYR A 70 8.16 -11.50 6.72
N ARG A 71 9.32 -11.88 7.19
CA ARG A 71 10.30 -12.65 6.42
C ARG A 71 10.82 -13.82 7.25
N GLU A 72 10.80 -14.99 6.63
CA GLU A 72 11.38 -16.22 7.15
C GLU A 72 12.45 -16.71 6.19
N ILE A 73 13.64 -16.94 6.66
CA ILE A 73 14.77 -17.40 5.85
C ILE A 73 15.32 -18.77 6.29
N GLU A 74 14.88 -19.26 7.44
CA GLU A 74 15.23 -20.63 7.84
C GLU A 74 14.33 -21.64 7.11
N PRO A 75 14.91 -22.71 6.56
CA PRO A 75 14.15 -23.75 5.93
C PRO A 75 13.19 -24.43 6.92
N GLY A 76 11.90 -24.35 6.60
CA GLY A 76 10.84 -25.08 7.31
C GLY A 76 10.50 -26.41 6.62
N SER A 77 9.31 -26.93 6.88
CA SER A 77 8.84 -28.21 6.33
C SER A 77 8.41 -28.13 4.86
N ILE A 78 8.05 -26.95 4.36
CA ILE A 78 7.52 -26.72 3.00
C ILE A 78 8.37 -25.70 2.25
N PHE A 79 8.68 -24.59 2.89
CA PHE A 79 9.42 -23.47 2.30
C PHE A 79 10.85 -23.45 2.79
N ARG A 80 11.78 -23.12 1.90
CA ARG A 80 13.15 -22.77 2.26
C ARG A 80 13.23 -21.38 2.85
N ASN A 81 12.50 -20.48 2.24
CA ASN A 81 12.33 -19.09 2.69
C ASN A 81 11.01 -18.56 2.15
N TYR A 82 10.46 -17.59 2.83
CA TYR A 82 9.32 -16.83 2.30
C TYR A 82 9.25 -15.43 2.91
N ASN A 83 8.58 -14.55 2.22
CA ASN A 83 8.22 -13.26 2.74
C ASN A 83 6.76 -12.93 2.40
N ILE A 84 6.10 -12.26 3.32
CA ILE A 84 4.74 -11.77 3.18
C ILE A 84 4.76 -10.28 3.49
N ASN A 85 4.20 -9.49 2.59
CA ASN A 85 4.07 -8.04 2.77
C ASN A 85 2.62 -7.64 2.58
N PHE A 86 2.06 -7.04 3.58
CA PHE A 86 0.81 -6.31 3.48
C PHE A 86 1.12 -4.82 3.49
N PHE A 87 0.56 -4.08 2.56
CA PHE A 87 0.60 -2.62 2.60
C PHE A 87 -0.71 -2.03 2.13
N THR A 88 -1.05 -0.92 2.73
CA THR A 88 -2.22 -0.14 2.37
C THR A 88 -1.85 1.33 2.36
N TYR A 89 -2.48 2.07 1.46
CA TYR A 89 -2.43 3.52 1.45
C TYR A 89 -3.81 4.08 1.10
N HIS A 90 -4.10 5.24 1.62
CA HIS A 90 -5.35 5.95 1.38
C HIS A 90 -5.08 7.43 1.32
N ASN A 91 -5.73 8.08 0.37
CA ASN A 91 -5.69 9.52 0.18
C ASN A 91 -7.12 10.04 0.26
N TRP A 92 -7.28 11.16 0.94
CA TRP A 92 -8.56 11.84 1.07
C TRP A 92 -8.39 13.30 0.70
N SER A 93 -9.47 13.91 0.20
CA SER A 93 -9.56 15.37 0.13
C SER A 93 -9.75 15.96 1.52
N HIS A 94 -9.49 17.26 1.67
CA HIS A 94 -9.65 17.98 2.93
C HIS A 94 -11.08 17.95 3.48
N GLU A 95 -12.08 17.71 2.62
CA GLU A 95 -13.49 17.52 2.97
C GLU A 95 -13.72 16.40 4.00
N ALA A 96 -12.77 15.46 4.15
CA ALA A 96 -12.82 14.44 5.20
C ALA A 96 -12.84 15.05 6.62
N LEU A 97 -12.26 16.23 6.77
CA LEU A 97 -12.15 16.94 8.06
C LEU A 97 -13.36 17.81 8.40
N ASP A 98 -14.30 18.00 7.48
CA ASP A 98 -15.52 18.75 7.75
C ASP A 98 -16.37 18.05 8.83
N GLU A 99 -16.39 16.71 8.80
CA GLU A 99 -17.03 15.87 9.81
C GLU A 99 -16.09 14.71 10.21
N PRO A 100 -15.03 14.93 10.99
CA PRO A 100 -13.99 13.93 11.23
C PRO A 100 -14.48 12.68 11.99
N GLY A 101 -15.60 12.77 12.70
CA GLY A 101 -16.25 11.64 13.36
C GLY A 101 -17.18 10.81 12.46
N SER A 102 -17.42 11.24 11.22
CA SER A 102 -18.34 10.59 10.31
C SER A 102 -17.61 9.67 9.30
N TRP A 103 -17.86 8.37 9.39
CA TRP A 103 -17.34 7.41 8.41
C TRP A 103 -17.77 7.72 6.97
N ASN A 104 -18.98 8.26 6.81
CA ASN A 104 -19.50 8.63 5.49
C ASN A 104 -18.74 9.82 4.86
N SER A 105 -18.27 10.76 5.68
CA SER A 105 -17.43 11.87 5.22
C SER A 105 -16.11 11.34 4.67
N TRP A 106 -15.41 10.50 5.42
CA TRP A 106 -14.16 9.86 4.97
C TRP A 106 -14.33 9.05 3.68
N ARG A 107 -15.43 8.27 3.58
CA ARG A 107 -15.69 7.51 2.36
C ARG A 107 -15.90 8.37 1.13
N ARG A 108 -16.64 9.48 1.25
CA ARG A 108 -16.92 10.39 0.13
C ARG A 108 -15.71 11.22 -0.26
N ALA A 109 -14.86 11.54 0.70
CA ALA A 109 -13.64 12.29 0.50
C ALA A 109 -12.48 11.45 -0.02
N GLN A 110 -12.60 10.12 -0.08
CA GLN A 110 -11.53 9.23 -0.52
C GLN A 110 -11.24 9.40 -2.00
N THR A 111 -10.02 9.85 -2.32
CA THR A 111 -9.56 10.14 -3.68
C THR A 111 -8.69 9.04 -4.28
N ALA A 112 -8.04 8.25 -3.43
CA ALA A 112 -7.30 7.05 -3.82
C ALA A 112 -7.18 6.11 -2.63
N GLY A 113 -6.97 4.83 -2.91
CA GLY A 113 -6.71 3.84 -1.87
C GLY A 113 -6.45 2.46 -2.44
N SER A 114 -5.66 1.68 -1.73
CA SER A 114 -5.38 0.30 -2.10
C SER A 114 -4.98 -0.53 -0.87
N PHE A 115 -5.45 -1.77 -0.86
CA PHE A 115 -4.98 -2.82 0.04
C PHE A 115 -4.22 -3.84 -0.80
N ASN A 116 -3.01 -4.17 -0.41
CA ASN A 116 -2.14 -5.04 -1.18
C ASN A 116 -1.50 -6.08 -0.27
N LEU A 117 -1.57 -7.33 -0.69
CA LEU A 117 -0.90 -8.46 -0.06
C LEU A 117 0.00 -9.11 -1.10
N ASN A 118 1.32 -9.09 -0.87
CA ASN A 118 2.30 -9.72 -1.74
C ASN A 118 3.00 -10.82 -0.94
N SER A 119 3.10 -11.99 -1.52
CA SER A 119 3.79 -13.12 -0.94
C SER A 119 4.74 -13.73 -1.96
N ARG A 120 5.95 -14.04 -1.51
CA ARG A 120 6.95 -14.79 -2.28
C ARG A 120 7.54 -15.85 -1.41
N GLY A 121 7.71 -17.05 -1.98
CA GLY A 121 8.34 -18.15 -1.29
C GLY A 121 9.14 -19.03 -2.25
N GLU A 122 10.15 -19.68 -1.71
CA GLU A 122 10.90 -20.74 -2.37
C GLU A 122 10.63 -22.04 -1.63
N LEU A 123 10.13 -23.03 -2.34
CA LEU A 123 9.86 -24.37 -1.81
C LEU A 123 11.18 -25.16 -1.61
N LEU A 124 11.13 -26.23 -0.85
CA LEU A 124 12.29 -27.10 -0.61
C LEU A 124 12.89 -27.68 -1.91
N ASN A 125 12.07 -27.88 -2.93
CA ASN A 125 12.48 -28.36 -4.25
C ASN A 125 12.99 -27.24 -5.19
N TRP A 126 13.24 -26.01 -4.65
CA TRP A 126 13.71 -24.83 -5.39
C TRP A 126 12.69 -24.23 -6.37
N TRP A 127 11.42 -24.58 -6.21
CA TRP A 127 10.40 -23.90 -6.97
C TRP A 127 10.05 -22.58 -6.30
N GLY A 128 9.92 -21.56 -7.11
CA GLY A 128 9.45 -20.24 -6.66
C GLY A 128 7.94 -20.14 -6.76
N VAL A 129 7.31 -19.59 -5.73
CA VAL A 129 5.88 -19.27 -5.70
C VAL A 129 5.72 -17.79 -5.40
N ASN A 130 4.89 -17.09 -6.20
CA ASN A 130 4.53 -15.71 -5.95
C ASN A 130 3.00 -15.61 -5.97
N ALA A 131 2.43 -14.99 -4.95
CA ALA A 131 1.01 -14.72 -4.86
C ALA A 131 0.81 -13.24 -4.51
N ASP A 132 0.01 -12.56 -5.32
CA ASP A 132 -0.31 -11.14 -5.14
C ASP A 132 -1.82 -10.98 -5.12
N PHE A 133 -2.30 -10.20 -4.16
CA PHE A 133 -3.70 -9.85 -4.04
C PHE A 133 -3.80 -8.34 -3.78
N SER A 134 -4.69 -7.67 -4.52
CA SER A 134 -4.94 -6.25 -4.33
C SER A 134 -6.42 -5.93 -4.41
N VAL A 135 -6.86 -5.01 -3.57
CA VAL A 135 -8.21 -4.44 -3.58
C VAL A 135 -8.09 -2.93 -3.58
N ASN A 136 -8.65 -2.31 -4.59
CA ASN A 136 -8.81 -0.87 -4.67
C ASN A 136 -10.27 -0.55 -4.35
N PRO A 137 -10.58 0.17 -3.27
CA PRO A 137 -11.94 0.59 -2.97
C PRO A 137 -12.43 1.63 -4.00
N ASN A 138 -13.74 1.88 -3.99
CA ASN A 138 -14.29 2.97 -4.79
C ASN A 138 -13.70 4.30 -4.34
N ASN A 139 -13.27 5.12 -5.27
CA ASN A 139 -12.69 6.42 -5.04
C ASN A 139 -13.55 7.52 -5.69
N TYR A 140 -13.31 8.75 -5.29
CA TYR A 140 -13.96 9.93 -5.84
C TYR A 140 -12.91 10.90 -6.34
N SER A 141 -12.97 11.28 -7.62
CA SER A 141 -11.95 12.11 -8.25
C SER A 141 -12.57 13.30 -8.98
N ARG A 142 -11.93 14.45 -8.85
CA ARG A 142 -12.16 15.64 -9.69
C ARG A 142 -11.13 15.76 -10.80
N ASN A 143 -10.06 14.99 -10.73
CA ASN A 143 -8.98 15.05 -11.72
C ASN A 143 -9.45 14.56 -13.10
N THR A 144 -10.30 13.55 -13.13
CA THR A 144 -10.89 13.00 -14.36
C THR A 144 -11.70 14.06 -15.13
N THR A 145 -12.32 14.98 -14.41
CA THR A 145 -13.14 16.08 -14.97
C THR A 145 -12.40 17.40 -15.10
N ARG A 146 -11.08 17.43 -14.79
CA ARG A 146 -10.26 18.64 -14.82
C ARG A 146 -10.84 19.79 -13.99
N GLY A 147 -11.30 19.48 -12.78
CA GLY A 147 -11.93 20.45 -11.88
C GLY A 147 -13.45 20.58 -12.03
N GLY A 148 -14.08 19.71 -12.85
CA GLY A 148 -15.53 19.56 -12.94
C GLY A 148 -16.15 18.79 -11.76
N PRO A 149 -17.37 18.26 -11.94
CA PRO A 149 -18.05 17.51 -10.89
C PRO A 149 -17.23 16.29 -10.43
N VAL A 150 -17.38 15.93 -9.16
CA VAL A 150 -16.77 14.72 -8.59
C VAL A 150 -17.32 13.49 -9.30
N MET A 151 -16.44 12.66 -9.84
CA MET A 151 -16.80 11.38 -10.43
C MET A 151 -16.39 10.24 -9.52
N LYS A 152 -17.24 9.23 -9.44
CA LYS A 152 -16.93 7.97 -8.76
C LYS A 152 -16.08 7.11 -9.70
N ASP A 153 -14.93 6.67 -9.20
CA ASP A 153 -14.07 5.68 -9.85
C ASP A 153 -14.36 4.32 -9.21
N PRO A 154 -14.93 3.36 -9.96
CA PRO A 154 -15.30 2.08 -9.40
C PRO A 154 -14.09 1.29 -8.95
N GLY A 155 -14.23 0.66 -7.79
CA GLY A 155 -13.19 -0.16 -7.21
C GLY A 155 -12.95 -1.45 -7.99
N SER A 156 -11.84 -2.10 -7.70
CA SER A 156 -11.46 -3.35 -8.33
C SER A 156 -10.69 -4.27 -7.38
N ALA A 157 -10.76 -5.55 -7.65
CA ALA A 157 -9.91 -6.55 -7.02
C ALA A 157 -9.08 -7.28 -8.08
N ARG A 158 -7.85 -7.63 -7.71
CA ARG A 158 -6.95 -8.42 -8.53
C ARG A 158 -6.29 -9.48 -7.67
N ALA A 159 -6.20 -10.69 -8.22
CA ALA A 159 -5.43 -11.79 -7.66
C ALA A 159 -4.49 -12.33 -8.73
N SER A 160 -3.24 -12.62 -8.38
CA SER A 160 -2.32 -13.31 -9.28
C SER A 160 -1.56 -14.39 -8.52
N LEU A 161 -1.29 -15.48 -9.25
CA LEU A 161 -0.50 -16.60 -8.74
C LEU A 161 0.48 -17.05 -9.81
N ARG A 162 1.76 -17.18 -9.44
CA ARG A 162 2.83 -17.58 -10.35
C ARG A 162 3.73 -18.60 -9.71
N PHE A 163 4.11 -19.59 -10.50
CA PHE A 163 5.07 -20.62 -10.16
C PHE A 163 6.23 -20.61 -11.13
N ASN A 164 7.41 -20.85 -10.61
CA ASN A 164 8.62 -21.03 -11.43
C ASN A 164 9.31 -22.31 -10.94
N THR A 165 9.67 -23.17 -11.86
CA THR A 165 10.46 -24.35 -11.52
C THR A 165 11.91 -23.99 -11.18
N ASP A 166 12.69 -24.94 -10.75
CA ASP A 166 14.09 -24.76 -10.35
C ASP A 166 14.93 -24.18 -11.50
N ARG A 167 15.36 -22.93 -11.34
CA ARG A 167 16.16 -22.18 -12.33
C ARG A 167 17.61 -22.65 -12.46
N ARG A 168 18.05 -23.56 -11.60
CA ARG A 168 19.41 -24.15 -11.68
C ARG A 168 19.47 -25.32 -12.67
N LYS A 169 18.32 -25.79 -13.13
CA LYS A 169 18.23 -26.85 -14.12
C LYS A 169 18.39 -26.31 -15.54
N ALA A 170 18.82 -27.14 -16.45
CA ALA A 170 19.00 -26.78 -17.86
C ALA A 170 17.68 -26.31 -18.51
N LEU A 171 16.55 -26.80 -18.02
CA LEU A 171 15.22 -26.36 -18.42
C LEU A 171 14.45 -25.86 -17.19
N SER A 172 13.93 -24.66 -17.28
CA SER A 172 13.05 -24.07 -16.29
C SER A 172 11.78 -23.54 -16.94
N PHE A 173 10.67 -23.72 -16.26
CA PHE A 173 9.35 -23.28 -16.71
C PHE A 173 8.76 -22.34 -15.70
N GLY A 174 8.03 -21.33 -16.20
CA GLY A 174 7.19 -20.46 -15.39
C GLY A 174 5.76 -20.56 -15.89
N PHE A 175 4.82 -20.65 -14.96
CA PHE A 175 3.40 -20.64 -15.26
C PHE A 175 2.65 -19.86 -14.17
N GLY A 176 1.52 -19.29 -14.54
CA GLY A 176 0.70 -18.54 -13.62
C GLY A 176 -0.49 -17.94 -14.30
N GLY A 177 -1.33 -17.32 -13.51
CA GLY A 177 -2.51 -16.62 -13.97
C GLY A 177 -2.81 -15.43 -13.10
N ASP A 178 -3.57 -14.50 -13.66
CA ASP A 178 -4.14 -13.38 -12.93
C ASP A 178 -5.63 -13.24 -13.25
N TYR A 179 -6.34 -12.82 -12.23
CA TYR A 179 -7.77 -12.53 -12.29
C TYR A 179 -8.01 -11.11 -11.80
N ARG A 180 -8.85 -10.37 -12.50
CA ARG A 180 -9.26 -9.03 -12.13
C ARG A 180 -10.78 -8.89 -12.27
N THR A 181 -11.39 -8.25 -11.29
CA THR A 181 -12.82 -7.90 -11.32
C THR A 181 -13.03 -6.47 -10.86
N GLY A 182 -13.98 -5.77 -11.48
CA GLY A 182 -14.52 -4.51 -11.01
C GLY A 182 -15.69 -4.74 -10.05
N PHE A 183 -15.95 -3.79 -9.15
CA PHE A 183 -17.06 -3.88 -8.19
C PHE A 183 -18.38 -3.34 -8.73
N GLU A 184 -18.34 -2.60 -9.82
CA GLU A 184 -19.52 -2.07 -10.49
C GLU A 184 -19.41 -2.36 -11.98
N GLU A 185 -20.49 -2.80 -12.59
CA GLU A 185 -20.61 -2.82 -14.03
C GLU A 185 -20.62 -1.37 -14.51
N SER A 186 -19.70 -1.05 -15.41
CA SER A 186 -19.77 0.22 -16.16
C SER A 186 -21.00 0.14 -17.06
N GLY A 187 -22.10 0.72 -16.63
CA GLY A 187 -23.28 0.96 -17.44
C GLY A 187 -23.00 1.98 -18.54
#